data_3a165f2a8e734d247dcb55d6c41a7729
#
_entry.id   3a165f2a8e734d247dcb55d6c41a7729
#
_cell.length_a   1.000
_cell.length_b   1.000
_cell.length_c   1.000
_cell.angle_alpha   90.00
_cell.angle_beta   90.00
_cell.angle_gamma   90.00
#
_symmetry.space_group_name_H-M   'P 1'
#
loop_
_entity.id
_entity.type
_entity.pdbx_description
1 polymer ?
#
loop_
_entity_poly.entity_id
_entity_poly.type
_entity_poly.pdbx_seq_one_letter_code
_entity_poly.pdbx_strand_id
1 'polypeptide(L)'
;MKEPNIGKYVIVRGDRSGVFAGTLAAREGKEVQLTDCRRIWRWYGAASISQLAIDGTSDPGNCRFPAPVEEITILDAIEIIPCTEKAEASIKAVREWKC
;
A
#
# COMPACT_ATOMS: atom_id res chain seq x y z
N MET A 1 7.38 -16.86 -12.51
CA MET A 1 6.29 -15.95 -12.91
C MET A 1 6.84 -14.54 -12.99
N LYS A 2 6.57 -13.85 -14.08
CA LYS A 2 6.90 -12.41 -14.17
C LYS A 2 5.93 -11.62 -13.30
N GLU A 3 6.40 -10.52 -12.73
CA GLU A 3 5.56 -9.66 -11.93
C GLU A 3 4.61 -8.87 -12.85
N PRO A 4 3.30 -9.15 -12.83
CA PRO A 4 2.35 -8.49 -13.73
C PRO A 4 1.95 -7.09 -13.26
N ASN A 5 2.33 -6.68 -12.06
CA ASN A 5 1.83 -5.46 -11.42
C ASN A 5 2.79 -4.27 -11.52
N ILE A 6 3.88 -4.40 -12.27
CA ILE A 6 4.82 -3.28 -12.46
C ILE A 6 4.08 -2.08 -13.05
N GLY A 7 4.25 -0.91 -12.44
CA GLY A 7 3.59 0.33 -12.82
C GLY A 7 2.22 0.54 -12.21
N LYS A 8 1.67 -0.46 -11.53
CA LYS A 8 0.36 -0.35 -10.88
C LYS A 8 0.49 0.12 -9.44
N TYR A 9 -0.56 0.78 -8.95
CA TYR A 9 -0.67 1.07 -7.53
C TYR A 9 -1.07 -0.20 -6.81
N VAL A 10 -0.31 -0.58 -5.79
CA VAL A 10 -0.50 -1.86 -5.10
C VAL A 10 -0.46 -1.67 -3.59
N ILE A 11 -1.03 -2.63 -2.87
CA ILE A 11 -0.77 -2.82 -1.45
C ILE A 11 0.20 -3.98 -1.33
N VAL A 12 1.26 -3.78 -0.55
CA VAL A 12 2.25 -4.80 -0.26
C VAL A 12 2.22 -5.11 1.23
N ARG A 13 2.11 -6.39 1.56
CA ARG A 13 2.25 -6.84 2.94
C ARG A 13 3.59 -7.51 3.11
N GLY A 14 4.38 -7.02 4.06
CA GLY A 14 5.61 -7.65 4.48
C GLY A 14 5.36 -8.64 5.61
N ASP A 15 6.27 -9.60 5.77
CA ASP A 15 6.18 -10.59 6.84
C ASP A 15 6.30 -9.92 8.21
N ARG A 16 7.27 -9.01 8.35
CA ARG A 16 7.50 -8.26 9.60
C ARG A 16 7.51 -6.75 9.41
N SER A 17 7.73 -6.30 8.19
CA SER A 17 7.89 -4.87 7.91
C SER A 17 6.59 -4.08 7.98
N GLY A 18 5.45 -4.73 7.83
CA GLY A 18 4.14 -4.08 7.88
C GLY A 18 3.44 -4.04 6.54
N VAL A 19 2.57 -3.04 6.38
CA VAL A 19 1.74 -2.87 5.18
C VAL A 19 2.06 -1.54 4.53
N PHE A 20 2.12 -1.54 3.19
CA PHE A 20 2.50 -0.37 2.41
C PHE A 20 1.61 -0.25 1.19
N ALA A 21 1.44 0.97 0.69
CA ALA A 21 0.76 1.22 -0.57
C ALA A 21 1.62 2.14 -1.42
N GLY A 22 1.67 1.88 -2.71
CA GLY A 22 2.45 2.70 -3.63
C GLY A 22 2.46 2.10 -5.02
N THR A 23 3.18 2.77 -5.93
CA THR A 23 3.37 2.27 -7.29
C THR A 23 4.51 1.26 -7.31
N LEU A 24 4.25 0.08 -7.83
CA LEU A 24 5.25 -0.98 -7.90
C LEU A 24 6.25 -0.66 -9.01
N ALA A 25 7.49 -0.38 -8.60
CA ALA A 25 8.56 -0.03 -9.55
C ALA A 25 9.37 -1.25 -9.97
N ALA A 26 9.64 -2.17 -9.02
CA ALA A 26 10.44 -3.35 -9.30
C ALA A 26 10.15 -4.44 -8.27
N ARG A 27 10.40 -5.67 -8.67
CA ARG A 27 10.35 -6.81 -7.76
C ARG A 27 11.40 -7.84 -8.15
N GLU A 28 12.08 -8.35 -7.16
CA GLU A 28 12.97 -9.50 -7.32
C GLU A 28 12.81 -10.39 -6.08
N GLY A 29 12.20 -11.55 -6.29
CA GLY A 29 11.86 -12.43 -5.17
C GLY A 29 10.95 -11.73 -4.15
N LYS A 30 11.42 -11.61 -2.92
CA LYS A 30 10.71 -10.92 -1.84
C LYS A 30 11.10 -9.45 -1.74
N GLU A 31 12.05 -8.99 -2.52
CA GLU A 31 12.41 -7.59 -2.56
C GLU A 31 11.48 -6.83 -3.49
N VAL A 32 10.87 -5.78 -2.97
CA VAL A 32 9.91 -4.97 -3.70
C VAL A 32 10.27 -3.52 -3.53
N GLN A 33 10.29 -2.78 -4.63
CA GLN A 33 10.51 -1.34 -4.61
C GLN A 33 9.23 -0.63 -4.98
N LEU A 34 8.79 0.25 -4.10
CA LEU A 34 7.62 1.10 -4.32
C LEU A 34 8.07 2.55 -4.48
N THR A 35 7.39 3.27 -5.36
CA THR A 35 7.55 4.71 -5.51
C THR A 35 6.23 5.40 -5.21
N ASP A 36 6.28 6.69 -4.86
CA ASP A 36 5.10 7.46 -4.48
C ASP A 36 4.26 6.66 -3.48
N CYS A 37 4.85 6.33 -2.36
CA CYS A 37 4.35 5.30 -1.47
C CYS A 37 4.22 5.81 -0.05
N ARG A 38 3.46 5.06 0.74
CA ARG A 38 3.26 5.37 2.14
C ARG A 38 3.03 4.09 2.92
N ARG A 39 3.34 4.13 4.21
CA ARG A 39 3.07 3.03 5.13
C ARG A 39 1.61 3.08 5.54
N ILE A 40 0.94 1.92 5.59
CA ILE A 40 -0.40 1.77 6.15
C ILE A 40 -0.21 1.23 7.56
N TRP A 41 -0.04 2.13 8.52
CA TRP A 41 0.23 1.71 9.89
C TRP A 41 -1.02 1.18 10.58
N ARG A 42 -2.16 1.84 10.37
CA ARG A 42 -3.45 1.39 10.90
C ARG A 42 -4.55 1.83 9.95
N TRP A 43 -5.46 0.92 9.64
CA TRP A 43 -6.61 1.28 8.80
C TRP A 43 -7.91 0.91 9.48
N TYR A 44 -8.98 1.66 9.11
CA TYR A 44 -10.36 1.41 9.46
C TYR A 44 -11.18 1.56 8.20
N GLY A 45 -12.43 1.09 8.23
CA GLY A 45 -13.33 1.24 7.08
C GLY A 45 -13.09 0.22 5.96
N ALA A 46 -12.36 -0.85 6.27
CA ALA A 46 -12.20 -2.00 5.40
C ALA A 46 -11.94 -3.21 6.28
N ALA A 47 -12.55 -4.34 5.94
CA ALA A 47 -12.46 -5.55 6.76
C ALA A 47 -11.07 -6.20 6.68
N SER A 48 -10.37 -5.99 5.56
CA SER A 48 -9.06 -6.58 5.31
C SER A 48 -8.29 -5.69 4.33
N ILE A 49 -7.00 -5.97 4.15
CA ILE A 49 -6.22 -5.28 3.12
C ILE A 49 -6.71 -5.62 1.72
N SER A 50 -7.31 -6.79 1.52
CA SER A 50 -7.94 -7.15 0.25
C SER A 50 -9.10 -6.21 -0.07
N GLN A 51 -9.97 -5.95 0.90
CA GLN A 51 -11.07 -5.01 0.72
C GLN A 51 -10.54 -3.59 0.54
N LEU A 52 -9.51 -3.21 1.29
CA LEU A 52 -8.87 -1.91 1.15
C LEU A 52 -8.36 -1.69 -0.28
N ALA A 53 -7.82 -2.73 -0.89
CA ALA A 53 -7.32 -2.67 -2.26
C ALA A 53 -8.43 -2.55 -3.31
N ILE A 54 -9.64 -3.00 -3.00
CA ILE A 54 -10.78 -2.95 -3.91
C ILE A 54 -11.58 -1.66 -3.73
N ASP A 55 -11.92 -1.33 -2.49
CA ASP A 55 -12.88 -0.27 -2.18
C ASP A 55 -12.25 0.97 -1.55
N GLY A 56 -11.03 0.87 -1.06
CA GLY A 56 -10.45 1.91 -0.24
C GLY A 56 -11.05 1.90 1.16
N THR A 57 -10.95 3.01 1.87
CA THR A 57 -11.48 3.13 3.22
C THR A 57 -12.76 3.94 3.26
N SER A 58 -13.74 3.47 4.03
CA SER A 58 -14.95 4.23 4.34
C SER A 58 -14.80 5.10 5.59
N ASP A 59 -13.65 5.05 6.25
CA ASP A 59 -13.39 5.78 7.49
C ASP A 59 -11.99 6.41 7.48
N PRO A 60 -11.70 7.31 6.53
CA PRO A 60 -10.36 7.86 6.39
C PRO A 60 -9.89 8.65 7.60
N GLY A 61 -10.80 9.26 8.33
CA GLY A 61 -10.45 10.08 9.50
C GLY A 61 -9.82 9.29 10.63
N ASN A 62 -10.05 8.00 10.72
CA ASN A 62 -9.47 7.14 11.75
C ASN A 62 -8.27 6.33 11.25
N CYS A 63 -7.98 6.38 9.97
CA CYS A 63 -6.80 5.73 9.44
C CYS A 63 -5.53 6.46 9.87
N ARG A 64 -4.46 5.69 10.08
CA ARG A 64 -3.15 6.25 10.44
C ARG A 64 -2.13 5.85 9.40
N PHE A 65 -2.04 6.68 8.37
CA PHE A 65 -1.10 6.51 7.28
C PHE A 65 -0.06 7.62 7.41
N PRO A 66 1.19 7.27 7.76
CA PRO A 66 2.24 8.28 7.86
C PRO A 66 2.52 9.00 6.54
N ALA A 67 3.46 9.91 6.57
CA ALA A 67 3.82 10.73 5.42
C ALA A 67 4.15 9.88 4.19
N PRO A 68 3.69 10.28 3.01
CA PRO A 68 4.17 9.67 1.77
C PRO A 68 5.66 9.91 1.62
N VAL A 69 6.35 8.93 1.04
CA VAL A 69 7.77 9.03 0.70
C VAL A 69 7.96 8.66 -0.77
N GLU A 70 9.05 9.16 -1.34
CA GLU A 70 9.32 8.92 -2.76
C GLU A 70 9.57 7.45 -3.06
N GLU A 71 10.23 6.74 -2.15
CA GLU A 71 10.67 5.39 -2.42
C GLU A 71 10.81 4.58 -1.14
N ILE A 72 10.33 3.34 -1.18
CA ILE A 72 10.53 2.36 -0.11
C ILE A 72 10.97 1.05 -0.76
N THR A 73 12.01 0.42 -0.22
CA THR A 73 12.38 -0.94 -0.57
C THR A 73 11.97 -1.85 0.56
N ILE A 74 11.10 -2.82 0.26
CA ILE A 74 10.60 -3.80 1.20
C ILE A 74 11.36 -5.11 0.94
N LEU A 75 11.96 -5.67 1.98
CA LEU A 75 12.84 -6.83 1.85
C LEU A 75 12.15 -8.15 2.12
N ASP A 76 10.95 -8.13 2.67
CA ASP A 76 10.24 -9.30 3.15
C ASP A 76 8.78 -9.34 2.66
N ALA A 77 8.56 -8.92 1.43
CA ALA A 77 7.21 -8.92 0.86
C ALA A 77 6.68 -10.35 0.74
N ILE A 78 5.46 -10.56 1.22
CA ILE A 78 4.79 -11.86 1.12
C ILE A 78 3.50 -11.79 0.32
N GLU A 79 3.05 -10.58 0.00
CA GLU A 79 1.78 -10.39 -0.71
C GLU A 79 1.80 -9.06 -1.45
N ILE A 80 1.38 -9.07 -2.71
CA ILE A 80 1.21 -7.86 -3.52
C ILE A 80 -0.22 -7.89 -4.06
N ILE A 81 -1.01 -6.86 -3.74
CA ILE A 81 -2.41 -6.78 -4.15
C ILE A 81 -2.58 -5.54 -5.02
N PRO A 82 -2.95 -5.69 -6.30
CA PRO A 82 -3.21 -4.50 -7.13
C PRO A 82 -4.46 -3.78 -6.65
N CYS A 83 -4.40 -2.45 -6.62
CA CYS A 83 -5.52 -1.61 -6.20
C CYS A 83 -6.37 -1.22 -7.40
N THR A 84 -7.68 -1.06 -7.15
CA THR A 84 -8.56 -0.41 -8.11
C THR A 84 -8.27 1.09 -8.14
N GLU A 85 -8.72 1.79 -9.18
CA GLU A 85 -8.59 3.26 -9.25
C GLU A 85 -9.29 3.93 -8.06
N LYS A 86 -10.45 3.40 -7.68
CA LYS A 86 -11.19 3.90 -6.51
C LYS A 86 -10.36 3.76 -5.23
N ALA A 87 -9.75 2.60 -5.02
CA ALA A 87 -8.94 2.35 -3.83
C ALA A 87 -7.68 3.22 -3.82
N GLU A 88 -7.03 3.36 -4.96
CA GLU A 88 -5.86 4.23 -5.09
C GLU A 88 -6.19 5.66 -4.69
N ALA A 89 -7.27 6.22 -5.24
CA ALA A 89 -7.71 7.57 -4.92
C ALA A 89 -8.04 7.71 -3.43
N SER A 90 -8.71 6.73 -2.87
CA SER A 90 -9.08 6.71 -1.45
C SER A 90 -7.85 6.71 -0.54
N ILE A 91 -6.89 5.83 -0.81
CA ILE A 91 -5.67 5.71 -0.01
C ILE A 91 -4.82 6.97 -0.10
N LYS A 92 -4.68 7.52 -1.31
CA LYS A 92 -3.91 8.75 -1.51
C LYS A 92 -4.54 9.96 -0.80
N ALA A 93 -5.86 9.96 -0.65
CA ALA A 93 -6.59 11.06 -0.03
C ALA A 93 -6.56 11.04 1.50
N VAL A 94 -6.15 9.93 2.12
CA VAL A 94 -6.06 9.85 3.58
C VAL A 94 -5.02 10.87 4.08
N ARG A 95 -5.41 11.69 5.04
CA ARG A 95 -4.53 12.72 5.59
C ARG A 95 -3.32 12.07 6.27
N GLU A 96 -2.18 12.73 6.13
CA GLU A 96 -0.96 12.31 6.80
C GLU A 96 -1.17 12.30 8.31
N TRP A 97 -0.89 11.15 8.93
CA TRP A 97 -0.92 11.03 10.38
C TRP A 97 0.42 11.44 10.96
N LYS A 98 0.38 12.33 11.93
CA LYS A 98 1.55 12.85 12.65
C LYS A 98 1.38 12.66 14.13
N CYS A 99 2.48 12.40 14.81
CA CYS A 99 2.51 12.43 16.27
C CYS A 99 2.50 13.86 16.80
#